data_eed8a25928ae85ea97e813034fe74e6c
#
_entry.id   eed8a25928ae85ea97e813034fe74e6c
#
_cell.length_a   1.000
_cell.length_b   1.000
_cell.length_c   1.000
_cell.angle_alpha   90.00
_cell.angle_beta   90.00
_cell.angle_gamma   90.00
#
_symmetry.space_group_name_H-M   'P 1'
#
loop_
_entity.id
_entity.type
_entity.pdbx_description
1 polymer ?
#
loop_
_entity_poly.entity_id
_entity_poly.type
_entity_poly.pdbx_seq_one_letter_code
_entity_poly.pdbx_strand_id
1 'polypeptide(L)'
;AVALKEGEPLAFCSLWLGGGDEFSVDLMRYTDGAPRDIMSWLFIETMIWGCGHGYKYFRLGMAPLSNLDPQNSLWERMGNFIYQHGEHFYNFKGLRQYKEKFQPEWQPRYIVYKDRAALPLLASQLVRLISKKHAAGGR
;
A
#
# COMPACT_ATOMS: atom_id res chain seq x y z
N ALA A 1 6.05 -13.46 -6.77
CA ALA A 1 7.41 -13.66 -6.26
C ALA A 1 7.36 -14.29 -4.88
N VAL A 2 8.30 -15.18 -4.59
CA VAL A 2 8.38 -15.89 -3.30
C VAL A 2 9.85 -15.87 -2.83
N ALA A 3 10.07 -15.54 -1.57
CA ALA A 3 11.35 -15.66 -0.89
C ALA A 3 11.41 -17.00 -0.15
N LEU A 4 12.39 -17.82 -0.48
CA LEU A 4 12.60 -19.14 0.13
C LEU A 4 13.91 -19.15 0.93
N LYS A 5 13.93 -19.90 2.03
CA LYS A 5 15.13 -20.27 2.76
C LYS A 5 15.11 -21.80 2.97
N GLU A 6 16.12 -22.49 2.46
CA GLU A 6 16.23 -23.94 2.55
C GLU A 6 14.98 -24.70 2.03
N GLY A 7 14.30 -24.10 1.02
CA GLY A 7 13.06 -24.63 0.44
C GLY A 7 11.77 -24.16 1.10
N GLU A 8 11.84 -23.56 2.28
CA GLU A 8 10.67 -23.06 3.03
C GLU A 8 10.31 -21.62 2.65
N PRO A 9 9.02 -21.30 2.41
CA PRO A 9 8.60 -19.95 2.06
C PRO A 9 8.63 -19.03 3.28
N LEU A 10 9.43 -17.97 3.21
CA LEU A 10 9.49 -16.92 4.24
C LEU A 10 8.60 -15.72 3.93
N ALA A 11 8.48 -15.35 2.66
CA ALA A 11 7.65 -14.22 2.23
C ALA A 11 7.19 -14.41 0.78
N PHE A 12 6.10 -13.77 0.42
CA PHE A 12 5.67 -13.67 -0.96
C PHE A 12 5.02 -12.33 -1.28
N CYS A 13 5.00 -11.97 -2.55
CA CYS A 13 4.10 -10.97 -3.08
C CYS A 13 3.49 -11.46 -4.40
N SER A 14 2.19 -11.22 -4.58
CA SER A 14 1.52 -11.41 -5.86
C SER A 14 1.76 -10.21 -6.76
N LEU A 15 1.92 -10.47 -8.05
CA LEU A 15 2.17 -9.43 -9.04
C LEU A 15 1.02 -9.38 -10.05
N TRP A 16 0.59 -8.17 -10.35
CA TRP A 16 -0.30 -7.89 -11.47
C TRP A 16 0.55 -7.43 -12.64
N LEU A 17 0.59 -8.26 -13.66
CA LEU A 17 1.32 -7.96 -14.88
C LEU A 17 0.34 -7.27 -15.85
N GLY A 18 0.55 -5.98 -16.06
CA GLY A 18 -0.23 -5.19 -17.01
C GLY A 18 0.10 -5.52 -18.45
N GLY A 19 -0.79 -5.15 -19.38
CA GLY A 19 -0.56 -5.29 -20.82
C GLY A 19 0.38 -4.24 -21.42
N GLY A 20 1.05 -3.43 -20.59
CA GLY A 20 1.98 -2.38 -20.97
C GLY A 20 3.36 -2.58 -20.35
N ASP A 21 4.04 -1.48 -20.10
CA ASP A 21 5.39 -1.42 -19.56
C ASP A 21 5.42 -1.25 -18.02
N GLU A 22 4.31 -1.53 -17.35
CA GLU A 22 4.20 -1.46 -15.90
C GLU A 22 3.65 -2.75 -15.29
N PHE A 23 4.04 -3.00 -14.05
CA PHE A 23 3.49 -4.05 -13.21
C PHE A 23 3.35 -3.54 -11.77
N SER A 24 2.53 -4.21 -10.97
CA SER A 24 2.25 -3.79 -9.60
C SER A 24 2.28 -4.96 -8.64
N VAL A 25 2.61 -4.65 -7.38
CA VAL A 25 2.40 -5.56 -6.27
C VAL A 25 0.97 -5.42 -5.74
N ASP A 26 0.36 -6.53 -5.34
CA ASP A 26 -0.97 -6.54 -4.74
C ASP A 26 -0.91 -7.12 -3.32
N LEU A 27 -1.04 -8.43 -3.16
CA LEU A 27 -0.99 -9.08 -1.87
C LEU A 27 0.45 -9.41 -1.47
N MET A 28 0.80 -9.11 -0.23
CA MET A 28 2.10 -9.46 0.35
C MET A 28 1.94 -10.03 1.75
N ARG A 29 2.71 -11.05 2.08
CA ARG A 29 2.76 -11.67 3.40
C ARG A 29 4.16 -12.19 3.68
N TYR A 30 4.49 -12.30 4.94
CA TYR A 30 5.72 -12.91 5.44
C TYR A 30 5.43 -13.66 6.74
N THR A 31 6.28 -14.61 7.08
CA THR A 31 6.18 -15.40 8.32
C THR A 31 6.78 -14.63 9.49
N ASP A 32 6.35 -14.94 10.72
CA ASP A 32 6.87 -14.28 11.93
C ASP A 32 8.37 -14.47 12.13
N GLY A 33 8.93 -15.58 11.61
CA GLY A 33 10.37 -15.86 11.64
C GLY A 33 11.18 -15.23 10.51
N ALA A 34 10.56 -14.47 9.61
CA ALA A 34 11.27 -13.86 8.50
C ALA A 34 12.17 -12.70 8.95
N PRO A 35 13.33 -12.48 8.29
CA PRO A 35 14.15 -11.31 8.53
C PRO A 35 13.37 -10.00 8.37
N ARG A 36 13.68 -8.98 9.19
CA ARG A 36 12.96 -7.70 9.18
C ARG A 36 12.88 -7.03 7.81
N ASP A 37 13.91 -7.19 6.99
CA ASP A 37 14.00 -6.55 5.67
C ASP A 37 13.56 -7.45 4.51
N ILE A 38 12.98 -8.61 4.80
CA ILE A 38 12.60 -9.60 3.77
C ILE A 38 11.70 -9.01 2.68
N MET A 39 10.76 -8.14 3.06
CA MET A 39 9.85 -7.51 2.09
C MET A 39 10.56 -6.45 1.23
N SER A 40 11.52 -5.73 1.81
CA SER A 40 12.33 -4.76 1.05
C SER A 40 13.22 -5.48 0.04
N TRP A 41 13.84 -6.58 0.46
CA TRP A 41 14.64 -7.44 -0.41
C TRP A 41 13.77 -8.02 -1.53
N LEU A 42 12.61 -8.58 -1.19
CA LEU A 42 11.70 -9.17 -2.19
C LEU A 42 11.23 -8.13 -3.22
N PHE A 43 11.01 -6.88 -2.82
CA PHE A 43 10.66 -5.80 -3.74
C PHE A 43 11.82 -5.47 -4.67
N ILE A 44 13.05 -5.39 -4.15
CA ILE A 44 14.24 -5.12 -4.97
C ILE A 44 14.43 -6.22 -6.02
N GLU A 45 14.36 -7.49 -5.61
CA GLU A 45 14.45 -8.63 -6.54
C GLU A 45 13.34 -8.61 -7.60
N THR A 46 12.12 -8.22 -7.18
CA THR A 46 10.99 -8.08 -8.10
C THR A 46 11.19 -6.94 -9.10
N MET A 47 11.79 -5.82 -8.68
CA MET A 47 12.14 -4.72 -9.58
C MET A 47 13.23 -5.11 -10.57
N ILE A 48 14.27 -5.83 -10.11
CA ILE A 48 15.33 -6.34 -10.97
C ILE A 48 14.76 -7.32 -12.01
N TRP A 49 13.89 -8.23 -11.56
CA TRP A 49 13.18 -9.14 -12.46
C TRP A 49 12.37 -8.39 -13.52
N GLY A 50 11.60 -7.38 -13.10
CA GLY A 50 10.77 -6.57 -13.98
C GLY A 50 11.61 -5.84 -15.04
N CYS A 51 12.71 -5.24 -14.62
CA CYS A 51 13.66 -4.59 -15.54
C CYS A 51 14.19 -5.57 -16.61
N GLY A 52 14.58 -6.79 -16.21
CA GLY A 52 15.02 -7.84 -17.10
C GLY A 52 13.95 -8.37 -18.07
N HIS A 53 12.67 -8.13 -17.77
CA HIS A 53 11.51 -8.52 -18.59
C HIS A 53 10.89 -7.37 -19.39
N GLY A 54 11.56 -6.20 -19.43
CA GLY A 54 11.15 -5.06 -20.25
C GLY A 54 10.14 -4.13 -19.60
N TYR A 55 9.81 -4.33 -18.31
CA TYR A 55 8.99 -3.40 -17.57
C TYR A 55 9.78 -2.14 -17.19
N LYS A 56 9.17 -0.98 -17.33
CA LYS A 56 9.77 0.31 -16.99
C LYS A 56 9.32 0.83 -15.63
N TYR A 57 8.12 0.43 -15.21
CA TYR A 57 7.50 0.96 -13.98
C TYR A 57 7.06 -0.17 -13.06
N PHE A 58 7.45 -0.04 -11.80
CA PHE A 58 6.94 -0.86 -10.71
C PHE A 58 6.01 -0.02 -9.82
N ARG A 59 4.72 -0.38 -9.79
CA ARG A 59 3.72 0.33 -9.00
C ARG A 59 3.66 -0.21 -7.58
N LEU A 60 4.08 0.60 -6.61
CA LEU A 60 4.06 0.27 -5.18
C LEU A 60 2.67 0.39 -4.54
N GLY A 61 1.64 0.73 -5.33
CA GLY A 61 0.30 1.00 -4.83
C GLY A 61 0.16 2.36 -4.14
N MET A 62 -1.01 2.63 -3.58
CA MET A 62 -1.33 3.93 -2.98
C MET A 62 -0.76 4.09 -1.57
N ALA A 63 -0.48 5.34 -1.19
CA ALA A 63 -0.34 5.78 0.20
C ALA A 63 -1.53 6.71 0.52
N PRO A 64 -2.67 6.17 0.97
CA PRO A 64 -3.89 6.95 1.19
C PRO A 64 -3.68 8.07 2.20
N LEU A 65 -4.40 9.17 2.03
CA LEU A 65 -4.40 10.34 2.92
C LEU A 65 -3.03 11.00 3.13
N SER A 66 -2.01 10.60 2.37
CA SER A 66 -0.72 11.27 2.42
C SER A 66 -0.77 12.57 1.61
N ASN A 67 -0.03 13.59 2.08
CA ASN A 67 0.09 14.87 1.37
C ASN A 67 -1.19 15.73 1.36
N LEU A 68 -2.05 15.59 2.38
CA LEU A 68 -3.19 16.49 2.57
C LEU A 68 -2.72 17.79 3.21
N ASP A 69 -3.18 18.92 2.66
CA ASP A 69 -2.92 20.25 3.24
C ASP A 69 -4.01 20.62 4.25
N PRO A 70 -3.68 20.70 5.56
CA PRO A 70 -4.65 21.04 6.59
C PRO A 70 -5.24 22.45 6.44
N GLN A 71 -4.65 23.30 5.62
CA GLN A 71 -5.10 24.69 5.43
C GLN A 71 -6.17 24.82 4.35
N ASN A 72 -6.28 23.85 3.44
CA ASN A 72 -7.16 23.94 2.29
C ASN A 72 -8.64 23.72 2.58
N SER A 73 -8.99 22.77 3.45
CA SER A 73 -10.40 22.51 3.77
C SER A 73 -10.58 21.78 5.10
N LEU A 74 -11.79 21.83 5.67
CA LEU A 74 -12.16 21.06 6.87
C LEU A 74 -11.99 19.55 6.64
N TRP A 75 -12.23 19.08 5.42
CA TRP A 75 -12.12 17.67 5.05
C TRP A 75 -10.67 17.23 4.96
N GLU A 76 -9.78 18.07 4.45
CA GLU A 76 -8.35 17.80 4.44
C GLU A 76 -7.76 17.83 5.85
N ARG A 77 -8.25 18.73 6.72
CA ARG A 77 -7.89 18.73 8.15
C ARG A 77 -8.29 17.44 8.84
N MET A 78 -9.51 16.94 8.59
CA MET A 78 -9.99 15.68 9.15
C MET A 78 -9.23 14.48 8.58
N GLY A 79 -8.96 14.46 7.28
CA GLY A 79 -8.13 13.46 6.63
C GLY A 79 -6.70 13.44 7.18
N ASN A 80 -6.11 14.62 7.37
CA ASN A 80 -4.78 14.73 7.98
C ASN A 80 -4.78 14.27 9.46
N PHE A 81 -5.85 14.59 10.22
CA PHE A 81 -6.00 14.08 11.58
C PHE A 81 -6.03 12.54 11.61
N ILE A 82 -6.80 11.92 10.72
CA ILE A 82 -6.84 10.44 10.57
C ILE A 82 -5.47 9.90 10.15
N TYR A 83 -4.77 10.57 9.24
CA TYR A 83 -3.43 10.19 8.82
C TYR A 83 -2.41 10.21 9.96
N GLN A 84 -2.49 11.22 10.84
CA GLN A 84 -1.56 11.40 11.95
C GLN A 84 -1.88 10.53 13.17
N HIS A 85 -3.17 10.26 13.44
CA HIS A 85 -3.62 9.64 14.69
C HIS A 85 -4.39 8.33 14.49
N GLY A 86 -4.68 7.95 13.24
CA GLY A 86 -5.45 6.74 12.90
C GLY A 86 -4.67 5.43 12.96
N GLU A 87 -3.55 5.37 13.68
CA GLU A 87 -2.67 4.19 13.75
C GLU A 87 -3.38 2.93 14.26
N HIS A 88 -4.45 3.09 15.07
CA HIS A 88 -5.28 1.98 15.55
C HIS A 88 -6.08 1.29 14.42
N PHE A 89 -6.30 1.98 13.30
CA PHE A 89 -7.07 1.46 12.17
C PHE A 89 -6.16 1.03 11.01
N TYR A 90 -5.15 1.82 10.70
CA TYR A 90 -4.20 1.53 9.62
C TYR A 90 -2.99 2.48 9.72
N ASN A 91 -1.79 1.94 9.69
CA ASN A 91 -0.57 2.74 9.78
C ASN A 91 -0.26 3.44 8.43
N PHE A 92 -1.05 4.46 8.08
CA PHE A 92 -0.89 5.23 6.85
C PHE A 92 0.48 5.90 6.74
N LYS A 93 0.97 6.45 7.86
CA LYS A 93 2.26 7.13 7.94
C LYS A 93 3.41 6.14 7.75
N GLY A 94 3.36 5.01 8.43
CA GLY A 94 4.36 3.95 8.27
C GLY A 94 4.39 3.37 6.85
N LEU A 95 3.23 3.21 6.22
CA LEU A 95 3.14 2.78 4.83
C LEU A 95 3.81 3.79 3.88
N ARG A 96 3.58 5.08 4.07
CA ARG A 96 4.24 6.14 3.30
C ARG A 96 5.76 6.08 3.49
N GLN A 97 6.24 6.06 4.74
CA GLN A 97 7.66 5.98 5.07
C GLN A 97 8.31 4.72 4.51
N TYR A 98 7.62 3.58 4.53
CA TYR A 98 8.12 2.35 3.94
C TYR A 98 8.36 2.51 2.43
N LYS A 99 7.42 3.10 1.72
CA LYS A 99 7.53 3.32 0.27
C LYS A 99 8.60 4.35 -0.10
N GLU A 100 8.80 5.37 0.73
CA GLU A 100 9.85 6.39 0.54
C GLU A 100 11.26 5.79 0.47
N LYS A 101 11.50 4.63 1.08
CA LYS A 101 12.79 3.92 0.96
C LYS A 101 13.20 3.62 -0.48
N PHE A 102 12.22 3.47 -1.37
CA PHE A 102 12.42 3.17 -2.78
C PHE A 102 12.47 4.44 -3.67
N GLN A 103 12.42 5.62 -3.07
CA GLN A 103 12.41 6.93 -3.77
C GLN A 103 11.42 6.98 -4.93
N PRO A 104 10.12 6.66 -4.69
CA PRO A 104 9.14 6.56 -5.76
C PRO A 104 8.78 7.93 -6.33
N GLU A 105 8.41 7.96 -7.59
CA GLU A 105 7.71 9.09 -8.18
C GLU A 105 6.26 9.10 -7.68
N TRP A 106 5.91 10.11 -6.88
CA TRP A 106 4.56 10.25 -6.33
C TRP A 106 3.62 10.92 -7.32
N GLN A 107 2.52 10.25 -7.63
CA GLN A 107 1.47 10.78 -8.48
C GLN A 107 0.18 10.94 -7.69
N PRO A 108 -0.53 12.09 -7.78
CA PRO A 108 -1.76 12.29 -7.05
C PRO A 108 -2.86 11.36 -7.57
N ARG A 109 -3.71 10.88 -6.66
CA ARG A 109 -4.95 10.16 -6.96
C ARG A 109 -6.09 10.85 -6.25
N TYR A 110 -7.22 10.99 -6.93
CA TYR A 110 -8.36 11.75 -6.45
C TYR A 110 -9.56 10.83 -6.27
N ILE A 111 -10.35 11.10 -5.24
CA ILE A 111 -11.67 10.49 -5.05
C ILE A 111 -12.70 11.47 -5.61
N VAL A 112 -13.48 11.02 -6.58
CA VAL A 112 -14.60 11.77 -7.11
C VAL A 112 -15.86 11.38 -6.35
N TYR A 113 -16.60 12.35 -5.83
CA TYR A 113 -17.82 12.14 -5.07
C TYR A 113 -18.87 13.18 -5.45
N LYS A 114 -20.14 12.81 -5.35
CA LYS A 114 -21.28 13.65 -5.79
C LYS A 114 -21.54 14.83 -4.83
N ASP A 115 -21.40 14.61 -3.52
CA ASP A 115 -21.70 15.59 -2.48
C ASP A 115 -20.66 15.51 -1.36
N ARG A 116 -20.25 16.67 -0.86
CA ARG A 116 -19.30 16.78 0.27
C ARG A 116 -19.81 16.09 1.54
N ALA A 117 -21.12 16.10 1.78
CA ALA A 117 -21.73 15.42 2.91
C ALA A 117 -21.61 13.88 2.85
N ALA A 118 -21.39 13.30 1.65
CA ALA A 118 -21.20 11.86 1.46
C ALA A 118 -19.79 11.36 1.86
N LEU A 119 -18.81 12.26 1.99
CA LEU A 119 -17.41 11.90 2.27
C LEU A 119 -17.21 11.10 3.57
N PRO A 120 -17.82 11.49 4.73
CA PRO A 120 -17.67 10.71 5.95
C PRO A 120 -18.25 9.30 5.84
N LEU A 121 -19.39 9.18 5.14
CA LEU A 121 -20.03 7.89 4.91
C LEU A 121 -19.16 7.00 4.01
N LEU A 122 -18.64 7.54 2.90
CA LEU A 122 -17.71 6.86 2.02
C LEU A 122 -16.45 6.40 2.76
N ALA A 123 -15.83 7.27 3.56
CA ALA A 123 -14.66 6.94 4.34
C ALA A 123 -14.95 5.80 5.34
N SER A 124 -16.08 5.86 6.05
CA SER A 124 -16.49 4.82 6.99
C SER A 124 -16.77 3.47 6.30
N GLN A 125 -17.40 3.50 5.13
CA GLN A 125 -17.65 2.31 4.32
C GLN A 125 -16.36 1.68 3.79
N LEU A 126 -15.40 2.48 3.32
CA LEU A 126 -14.08 2.01 2.89
C LEU A 126 -13.31 1.35 4.03
N VAL A 127 -13.27 2.00 5.19
CA VAL A 127 -12.63 1.42 6.39
C VAL A 127 -13.29 0.10 6.76
N ARG A 128 -14.62 0.02 6.76
CA ARG A 128 -15.36 -1.20 7.09
C ARG A 128 -15.10 -2.33 6.08
N LEU A 129 -14.98 -2.02 4.79
CA LEU A 129 -14.65 -3.00 3.75
C LEU A 129 -13.23 -3.56 3.93
N ILE A 130 -12.27 -2.69 4.22
CA ILE A 130 -10.88 -3.09 4.44
C ILE A 130 -10.74 -3.91 5.73
N SER A 131 -11.42 -3.50 6.82
CA SER A 131 -11.34 -4.16 8.12
C SER A 131 -12.03 -5.54 8.15
N LYS A 132 -13.10 -5.75 7.37
CA LYS A 132 -13.77 -7.06 7.30
C LYS A 132 -12.88 -8.19 6.78
N LYS A 133 -11.88 -7.89 5.98
CA LYS A 133 -10.92 -8.89 5.49
C LYS A 133 -10.00 -9.45 6.58
N HIS A 134 -9.82 -8.76 7.70
CA HIS A 134 -8.97 -9.23 8.79
C HIS A 134 -9.68 -10.21 9.76
N ALA A 135 -11.01 -10.21 9.81
CA ALA A 135 -11.77 -11.09 10.72
C ALA A 135 -11.98 -12.51 10.18
N ALA A 136 -11.72 -12.76 8.90
CA ALA A 136 -11.94 -14.08 8.27
C ALA A 136 -10.67 -14.94 8.15
N GLY A 137 -9.52 -14.48 8.65
CA GLY A 137 -8.22 -15.16 8.56
C GLY A 137 -7.67 -15.73 9.86
N GLY A 138 -8.48 -15.81 10.90
CA GLY A 138 -8.09 -16.41 12.18
C GLY A 138 -8.64 -17.82 12.34
N ARG A 139 -7.99 -18.82 11.77
CA ARG A 139 -7.93 -20.20 12.25
C ARG A 139 -6.74 -20.88 11.62
#